data_492221714be5de706e82d8e43c54b8ec
#
_entry.id   492221714be5de706e82d8e43c54b8ec
#
_cell.length_a   1.000
_cell.length_b   1.000
_cell.length_c   1.000
_cell.angle_alpha   90.00
_cell.angle_beta   90.00
_cell.angle_gamma   90.00
#
_symmetry.space_group_name_H-M   'P 1'
#
loop_
_entity.id
_entity.type
_entity.pdbx_description
1 polymer ?
#
loop_
_entity_poly.entity_id
_entity_poly.type
_entity_poly.pdbx_seq_one_letter_code
_entity_poly.pdbx_strand_id
1 'polypeptide(L)' 'MGVSYNRLWKMLIDKNMKRIEMQYLTGISGNILARMGKNQYVSMETIEKICKKLDCTVGEMMEFTDDE' A
#
# COMPACT_ATOMS: atom_id res chain seq x y z
N MET A 1 2.71 -11.58 -14.30
CA MET A 1 3.26 -11.38 -12.97
C MET A 1 3.12 -9.94 -12.55
N GLY A 2 2.72 -9.68 -11.33
CA GLY A 2 2.48 -8.32 -10.88
C GLY A 2 2.38 -8.26 -9.38
N VAL A 3 1.81 -7.17 -8.89
CA VAL A 3 1.66 -6.91 -7.47
C VAL A 3 0.22 -6.54 -7.17
N SER A 4 -0.26 -6.89 -5.99
CA SER A 4 -1.59 -6.52 -5.52
C SER A 4 -1.46 -5.88 -4.14
N TYR A 5 -2.17 -4.77 -3.94
CA TYR A 5 -2.22 -4.08 -2.66
C TYR A 5 -3.57 -4.27 -1.97
N ASN A 6 -4.34 -5.27 -2.40
CA ASN A 6 -5.67 -5.52 -1.82
C ASN A 6 -5.62 -5.71 -0.32
N ARG A 7 -4.57 -6.35 0.18
CA ARG A 7 -4.40 -6.56 1.62
C ARG A 7 -4.28 -5.23 2.36
N LEU A 8 -3.58 -4.27 1.75
CA LEU A 8 -3.47 -2.93 2.33
C LEU A 8 -4.83 -2.26 2.39
N TRP A 9 -5.59 -2.32 1.29
CA TRP A 9 -6.91 -1.68 1.25
C TRP A 9 -7.86 -2.29 2.29
N LYS A 10 -7.82 -3.60 2.47
CA LYS A 10 -8.62 -4.25 3.50
C LYS A 10 -8.19 -3.81 4.89
N MET A 11 -6.89 -3.69 5.11
CA MET A 11 -6.35 -3.21 6.38
C MET A 11 -6.85 -1.81 6.70
N LEU A 12 -6.87 -0.91 5.70
CA LEU A 12 -7.35 0.45 5.89
C LEU A 12 -8.83 0.44 6.25
N ILE A 13 -9.62 -0.42 5.62
CA ILE A 13 -11.05 -0.55 5.95
C ILE A 13 -11.21 -0.99 7.40
N ASP A 14 -10.41 -1.98 7.83
CA ASP A 14 -10.46 -2.48 9.20
C ASP A 14 -10.06 -1.39 10.21
N LYS A 15 -9.15 -0.51 9.82
CA LYS A 15 -8.71 0.60 10.66
C LYS A 15 -9.61 1.82 10.53
N ASN A 16 -10.64 1.72 9.70
CA ASN A 16 -11.57 2.82 9.45
C ASN A 16 -10.84 4.05 8.91
N MET A 17 -9.87 3.82 8.03
CA MET A 17 -9.00 4.84 7.48
C MET A 17 -9.20 4.95 5.97
N LYS A 18 -9.31 6.17 5.46
CA LYS A 18 -9.39 6.41 4.03
C LYS A 18 -8.01 6.41 3.42
N ARG A 19 -7.94 6.14 2.10
CA ARG A 19 -6.65 6.14 1.39
C ARG A 19 -5.94 7.47 1.51
N ILE A 20 -6.67 8.58 1.44
CA ILE A 20 -6.07 9.91 1.55
C ILE A 20 -5.48 10.12 2.95
N GLU A 21 -6.12 9.57 3.96
CA GLU A 21 -5.61 9.66 5.33
C GLU A 21 -4.31 8.87 5.45
N MET A 22 -4.24 7.71 4.82
CA MET A 22 -3.02 6.91 4.80
C MET A 22 -1.90 7.65 4.07
N GLN A 23 -2.24 8.36 2.98
CA GLN A 23 -1.27 9.16 2.26
C GLN A 23 -0.63 10.23 3.16
N TYR A 24 -1.45 10.94 3.91
CA TYR A 24 -0.94 11.96 4.82
C TYR A 24 -0.11 11.35 5.95
N LEU A 25 -0.59 10.25 6.51
CA LEU A 25 0.09 9.62 7.63
C LEU A 25 1.48 9.10 7.24
N THR A 26 1.59 8.51 6.05
CA THR A 26 2.83 7.90 5.59
C THR A 26 3.75 8.86 4.87
N GLY A 27 3.22 9.98 4.40
CA GLY A 27 4.01 10.96 3.67
C GLY A 27 4.28 10.61 2.21
N ILE A 28 3.60 9.60 1.66
CA ILE A 28 3.77 9.26 0.25
C ILE A 28 3.05 10.28 -0.61
N SER A 29 3.49 10.41 -1.88
CA SER A 29 2.87 11.36 -2.80
C SER A 29 1.55 10.82 -3.36
N GLY A 30 0.75 11.73 -3.92
CA GLY A 30 -0.48 11.33 -4.59
C GLY A 30 -0.21 10.43 -5.80
N ASN A 31 0.91 10.65 -6.50
CA ASN A 31 1.30 9.79 -7.62
C ASN A 31 1.55 8.36 -7.18
N ILE A 32 2.22 8.21 -6.04
CA ILE A 32 2.48 6.87 -5.49
C ILE A 32 1.17 6.19 -5.11
N LEU A 33 0.29 6.92 -4.45
CA LEU A 33 -1.01 6.37 -4.08
C LEU A 33 -1.80 5.95 -5.31
N ALA A 34 -1.77 6.76 -6.38
CA ALA A 34 -2.46 6.44 -7.62
C ALA A 34 -1.90 5.16 -8.26
N ARG A 35 -0.57 5.00 -8.23
CA ARG A 35 0.07 3.78 -8.75
C ARG A 35 -0.37 2.55 -7.97
N MET A 36 -0.42 2.67 -6.65
CA MET A 36 -0.85 1.56 -5.80
C MET A 36 -2.30 1.19 -6.09
N GLY A 37 -3.13 2.18 -6.36
CA GLY A 37 -4.52 1.93 -6.74
C GLY A 37 -4.65 1.16 -8.06
N LYS A 38 -3.62 1.20 -8.90
CA LYS A 38 -3.58 0.48 -10.18
C LYS A 38 -2.72 -0.78 -10.12
N ASN A 39 -2.31 -1.18 -8.93
CA ASN A 39 -1.45 -2.35 -8.73
C ASN A 39 -0.13 -2.25 -9.49
N GLN A 40 0.47 -1.06 -9.49
CA GLN A 40 1.77 -0.83 -10.10
C GLN A 40 2.86 -0.90 -9.06
N TYR A 41 4.08 -1.17 -9.50
CA TYR A 41 5.21 -1.26 -8.58
C TYR A 41 5.57 0.11 -8.02
N VAL A 42 5.96 0.11 -6.75
CA VAL A 42 6.50 1.29 -6.08
C VAL A 42 7.82 0.88 -5.43
N SER A 43 8.61 1.87 -4.99
CA SER A 43 9.91 1.57 -4.42
C SER A 43 9.80 0.87 -3.07
N MET A 44 10.84 0.12 -2.74
CA MET A 44 10.89 -0.53 -1.42
C MET A 44 10.94 0.51 -0.30
N GLU A 45 11.52 1.67 -0.57
CA GLU A 45 11.52 2.77 0.39
C GLU A 45 10.09 3.20 0.74
N THR A 46 9.23 3.28 -0.27
CA THR A 46 7.82 3.59 -0.06
C THR A 46 7.14 2.50 0.77
N ILE A 47 7.41 1.24 0.45
CA ILE A 47 6.86 0.11 1.19
C ILE A 47 7.28 0.19 2.66
N GLU A 48 8.54 0.51 2.90
CA GLU A 48 9.05 0.63 4.26
C GLU A 48 8.33 1.73 5.05
N LYS A 49 8.11 2.88 4.41
CA LYS A 49 7.39 3.99 5.06
C LYS A 49 5.99 3.57 5.49
N ILE A 50 5.30 2.88 4.60
CA ILE A 50 3.94 2.44 4.87
C ILE A 50 3.92 1.43 6.01
N CYS A 51 4.82 0.45 5.96
CA CYS A 51 4.89 -0.58 6.99
C CYS A 51 5.18 0.01 8.37
N LYS A 52 6.11 0.96 8.44
CA LYS A 52 6.48 1.56 9.71
C LYS A 52 5.35 2.40 10.29
N LYS A 53 4.65 3.15 9.44
CA LYS A 53 3.57 4.04 9.92
C LYS A 53 2.31 3.27 10.29
N LEU A 54 2.04 2.17 9.60
CA LEU A 54 0.86 1.35 9.87
C LEU A 54 1.16 0.18 10.81
N ASP A 55 2.42 0.04 11.22
CA ASP A 55 2.86 -1.03 12.11
C ASP A 55 2.49 -2.40 11.57
N CYS A 56 2.90 -2.66 10.32
CA CYS A 56 2.59 -3.91 9.64
C CYS A 56 3.81 -4.43 8.90
N THR A 57 3.74 -5.68 8.47
CA THR A 57 4.79 -6.28 7.66
C THR A 57 4.44 -6.16 6.19
N VAL A 58 5.43 -6.38 5.32
CA VAL A 58 5.22 -6.33 3.87
C VAL A 58 4.13 -7.32 3.45
N GLY A 59 4.18 -8.54 3.97
CA GLY A 59 3.19 -9.57 3.61
C GLY A 59 1.77 -9.26 4.07
N GLU A 60 1.63 -8.35 5.04
CA GLU A 60 0.31 -7.94 5.50
C GLU A 60 -0.31 -6.87 4.61
N MET A 61 0.49 -6.21 3.76
CA MET A 61 -0.02 -5.13 2.94
C MET A 61 -0.02 -5.42 1.44
N MET A 62 0.79 -6.35 0.98
CA MET A 62 0.88 -6.62 -0.45
C MET A 62 1.24 -8.07 -0.72
N GLU A 63 1.04 -8.49 -1.95
CA GLU A 63 1.46 -9.80 -2.42
C GLU A 63 1.76 -9.73 -3.90
N PHE A 64 2.54 -10.66 -4.38
CA PHE A 64 2.78 -10.79 -5.81
C PHE A 64 1.69 -11.67 -6.41
N THR A 65 1.33 -11.37 -7.65
CA THR A 65 0.31 -12.12 -8.36
C THR A 65 0.96 -12.90 -9.50
N ASP A 66 0.35 -14.02 -9.85
CA ASP A 66 0.82 -14.84 -10.98
C ASP A 66 0.04 -14.53 -12.25
N ASP A 67 -0.82 -13.53 -12.22
CA ASP A 67 -1.63 -13.14 -13.37
C ASP A 67 -0.75 -12.60 -14.48
N GLU A 68 -1.13 -12.87 -15.71
CA GLU A 68 -0.41 -12.41 -16.87
C GLU A 68 -1.23 -11.59 -17.79
#